data_08ff6a42522c778602e5c42a70483639
#
_entry.id   08ff6a42522c778602e5c42a70483639
#
_cell.length_a   1.000
_cell.length_b   1.000
_cell.length_c   1.000
_cell.angle_alpha   90.00
_cell.angle_beta   90.00
_cell.angle_gamma   90.00
#
_symmetry.space_group_name_H-M   'P 1'
#
loop_
_entity.id
_entity.type
_entity.pdbx_description
1 polymer ?
#
loop_
_entity_poly.entity_id
_entity_poly.type
_entity_poly.pdbx_seq_one_letter_code
_entity_poly.pdbx_strand_id
1 'polypeptide(L)'
;MFKKEYIINNLKNQILINKHIIGVAVGSGLSAKYAEKGGADIILALSSGRFRQMGIGSLAGWMPFSNSNELVMEFGSREIIPIVKNIPVIFGVNATDPTINLEEYIDLIKDNGFSGINNFPTIGMLEGKFREALEDEGISFDKEVQGIKIAHEKNLFTIAFVFNEKQAVEMLGAGADIICVHLGLTGGGEVGAKKMISLESAKNLTSKIFKTCDDIRPGVLKMIYGGPVKTPIDIDYMYKNTEAIGYIGGSAFERTPFESTITNTTKSFKFAGIHEKDELLIKMIQGIKKHYSYVDFVKEYISNNYMYKIFLSDLASVLHVSRPYLSSLFKNEVGCTFPEYLSQFRLNKAKEILEKENIQISEIAHIVGYSDYAHFSKSFKKQTGLSPKEYREKTKPL
;
A
#
# COMPACT_ATOMS: atom_id res chain seq x y z
N MET A 1 -6.84 -9.30 -25.09
CA MET A 1 -5.70 -9.94 -24.39
C MET A 1 -4.40 -9.47 -25.00
N PHE A 2 -3.41 -9.11 -24.19
CA PHE A 2 -2.06 -8.72 -24.64
C PHE A 2 -1.15 -9.94 -24.65
N LYS A 3 -0.25 -10.04 -25.63
CA LYS A 3 0.77 -11.10 -25.67
C LYS A 3 1.85 -10.81 -24.63
N LYS A 4 2.41 -11.85 -24.00
CA LYS A 4 3.45 -11.78 -22.97
C LYS A 4 4.65 -10.92 -23.37
N GLU A 5 5.20 -11.15 -24.56
CA GLU A 5 6.34 -10.38 -25.09
C GLU A 5 6.05 -8.88 -25.21
N TYR A 6 4.84 -8.54 -25.67
CA TYR A 6 4.39 -7.14 -25.75
C TYR A 6 4.34 -6.51 -24.36
N ILE A 7 3.79 -7.22 -23.37
CA ILE A 7 3.72 -6.73 -21.98
C ILE A 7 5.13 -6.45 -21.44
N ILE A 8 6.04 -7.43 -21.54
CA ILE A 8 7.41 -7.29 -21.04
C ILE A 8 8.12 -6.11 -21.70
N ASN A 9 8.01 -5.96 -23.01
CA ASN A 9 8.64 -4.86 -23.74
C ASN A 9 8.04 -3.51 -23.34
N ASN A 10 6.72 -3.42 -23.20
CA ASN A 10 6.05 -2.20 -22.79
C ASN A 10 6.47 -1.80 -21.37
N LEU A 11 6.50 -2.74 -20.43
CA LEU A 11 6.93 -2.47 -19.04
C LEU A 11 8.40 -2.00 -19.01
N LYS A 12 9.29 -2.62 -19.76
CA LYS A 12 10.68 -2.18 -19.88
C LYS A 12 10.79 -0.76 -20.44
N ASN A 13 9.98 -0.42 -21.44
CA ASN A 13 9.93 0.94 -21.98
C ASN A 13 9.40 1.95 -20.94
N GLN A 14 8.37 1.59 -20.17
CA GLN A 14 7.87 2.44 -19.08
C GLN A 14 8.93 2.67 -18.01
N ILE A 15 9.71 1.66 -17.65
CA ILE A 15 10.82 1.79 -16.70
C ILE A 15 11.88 2.77 -17.23
N LEU A 16 12.20 2.73 -18.52
CA LEU A 16 13.15 3.65 -19.13
C LEU A 16 12.66 5.11 -19.12
N ILE A 17 11.36 5.33 -19.33
CA ILE A 17 10.75 6.67 -19.41
C ILE A 17 10.44 7.21 -18.01
N ASN A 18 9.76 6.40 -17.19
CA ASN A 18 9.18 6.83 -15.91
C ASN A 18 9.95 6.33 -14.68
N LYS A 19 11.01 5.53 -14.88
CA LYS A 19 11.82 4.84 -13.87
C LYS A 19 11.09 3.70 -13.15
N HIS A 20 9.77 3.79 -12.97
CA HIS A 20 8.99 2.81 -12.20
C HIS A 20 7.67 2.51 -12.90
N ILE A 21 7.13 1.32 -12.63
CA ILE A 21 5.82 0.85 -13.10
C ILE A 21 4.85 0.70 -11.94
N ILE A 22 3.56 0.89 -12.22
CA ILE A 22 2.49 0.80 -11.21
C ILE A 22 1.48 -0.28 -11.62
N GLY A 23 1.26 -1.22 -10.71
CA GLY A 23 0.16 -2.18 -10.76
C GLY A 23 -0.95 -1.79 -9.79
N VAL A 24 -2.20 -1.93 -10.20
CA VAL A 24 -3.34 -1.65 -9.32
C VAL A 24 -4.22 -2.89 -9.19
N ALA A 25 -4.36 -3.37 -7.95
CA ALA A 25 -5.22 -4.50 -7.62
C ALA A 25 -6.63 -4.01 -7.28
N VAL A 26 -7.60 -4.39 -8.12
CA VAL A 26 -8.97 -3.88 -8.12
C VAL A 26 -10.02 -4.96 -7.95
N GLY A 27 -11.23 -4.56 -7.55
CA GLY A 27 -12.40 -5.41 -7.40
C GLY A 27 -13.62 -4.98 -8.22
N SER A 28 -13.48 -3.96 -9.08
CA SER A 28 -14.57 -3.48 -9.92
C SER A 28 -14.07 -2.82 -11.20
N GLY A 29 -14.95 -2.74 -12.21
CA GLY A 29 -14.67 -2.03 -13.43
C GLY A 29 -14.44 -0.53 -13.23
N LEU A 30 -15.14 0.08 -12.27
CA LEU A 30 -14.96 1.50 -11.94
C LEU A 30 -13.52 1.78 -11.50
N SER A 31 -13.02 1.01 -10.55
CA SER A 31 -11.64 1.16 -10.05
C SER A 31 -10.61 0.91 -11.15
N ALA A 32 -10.82 -0.13 -11.96
CA ALA A 32 -9.93 -0.47 -13.09
C ALA A 32 -9.85 0.67 -14.12
N LYS A 33 -11.01 1.22 -14.53
CA LYS A 33 -11.07 2.34 -15.47
C LYS A 33 -10.30 3.56 -15.01
N TYR A 34 -10.44 3.93 -13.75
CA TYR A 34 -9.76 5.12 -13.23
C TYR A 34 -8.31 4.87 -12.88
N ALA A 35 -7.92 3.64 -12.54
CA ALA A 35 -6.52 3.24 -12.43
C ALA A 35 -5.80 3.36 -13.79
N GLU A 36 -6.39 2.83 -14.88
CA GLU A 36 -5.86 2.99 -16.24
C GLU A 36 -5.73 4.47 -16.61
N LYS A 37 -6.76 5.28 -16.37
CA LYS A 37 -6.72 6.73 -16.62
C LYS A 37 -5.67 7.46 -15.77
N GLY A 38 -5.37 6.95 -14.59
CA GLY A 38 -4.35 7.48 -13.69
C GLY A 38 -2.92 7.09 -14.07
N GLY A 39 -2.74 6.29 -15.12
CA GLY A 39 -1.44 5.89 -15.63
C GLY A 39 -0.92 4.56 -15.03
N ALA A 40 -1.81 3.69 -14.55
CA ALA A 40 -1.43 2.33 -14.19
C ALA A 40 -0.90 1.57 -15.42
N ASP A 41 0.13 0.75 -15.23
CA ASP A 41 0.73 -0.08 -16.26
C ASP A 41 0.13 -1.50 -16.31
N ILE A 42 -0.43 -1.96 -15.18
CA ILE A 42 -0.99 -3.30 -15.01
C ILE A 42 -2.23 -3.22 -14.11
N ILE A 43 -3.30 -3.92 -14.47
CA ILE A 43 -4.44 -4.18 -13.58
C ILE A 43 -4.39 -5.62 -13.07
N LEU A 44 -4.58 -5.82 -11.77
CA LEU A 44 -4.77 -7.13 -11.17
C LEU A 44 -6.23 -7.25 -10.70
N ALA A 45 -6.98 -8.20 -11.26
CA ALA A 45 -8.30 -8.57 -10.78
C ALA A 45 -8.15 -9.57 -9.63
N LEU A 46 -8.33 -9.13 -8.39
CA LEU A 46 -8.15 -9.95 -7.18
C LEU A 46 -9.44 -10.05 -6.37
N SER A 47 -9.74 -11.23 -5.82
CA SER A 47 -10.90 -11.43 -4.93
C SER A 47 -10.89 -10.46 -3.73
N SER A 48 -9.70 -10.16 -3.15
CA SER A 48 -9.56 -9.14 -2.10
C SER A 48 -10.03 -7.74 -2.57
N GLY A 49 -9.91 -7.43 -3.86
CA GLY A 49 -10.47 -6.22 -4.44
C GLY A 49 -11.98 -6.19 -4.32
N ARG A 50 -12.64 -7.28 -4.72
CA ARG A 50 -14.09 -7.39 -4.62
C ARG A 50 -14.59 -7.30 -3.18
N PHE A 51 -13.93 -7.96 -2.25
CA PHE A 51 -14.28 -7.86 -0.82
C PHE A 51 -14.12 -6.42 -0.28
N ARG A 52 -13.11 -5.67 -0.73
CA ARG A 52 -13.00 -4.24 -0.38
C ARG A 52 -14.19 -3.42 -0.87
N GLN A 53 -14.72 -3.71 -2.07
CA GLN A 53 -15.92 -3.07 -2.61
C GLN A 53 -17.18 -3.43 -1.82
N MET A 54 -17.21 -4.59 -1.17
CA MET A 54 -18.27 -5.02 -0.25
C MET A 54 -18.15 -4.39 1.15
N GLY A 55 -17.15 -3.53 1.40
CA GLY A 55 -16.90 -2.92 2.70
C GLY A 55 -16.17 -3.82 3.70
N ILE A 56 -15.53 -4.91 3.22
CA ILE A 56 -14.81 -5.88 4.04
C ILE A 56 -13.29 -5.71 3.82
N GLY A 57 -12.48 -6.13 4.78
CA GLY A 57 -11.02 -6.08 4.66
C GLY A 57 -10.47 -7.08 3.64
N SER A 58 -9.28 -6.80 3.10
CA SER A 58 -8.61 -7.68 2.12
C SER A 58 -8.37 -9.11 2.64
N LEU A 59 -8.32 -9.32 3.97
CA LEU A 59 -8.18 -10.64 4.58
C LEU A 59 -9.31 -11.59 4.22
N ALA A 60 -10.48 -11.07 3.85
CA ALA A 60 -11.61 -11.87 3.39
C ALA A 60 -11.28 -12.74 2.16
N GLY A 61 -10.25 -12.39 1.37
CA GLY A 61 -9.76 -13.19 0.26
C GLY A 61 -9.20 -14.56 0.66
N TRP A 62 -8.89 -14.77 1.95
CA TRP A 62 -8.44 -16.07 2.50
C TRP A 62 -9.53 -16.81 3.29
N MET A 63 -10.73 -16.23 3.37
CA MET A 63 -11.84 -16.79 4.14
C MET A 63 -12.86 -17.48 3.22
N PRO A 64 -13.60 -18.49 3.71
CA PRO A 64 -14.57 -19.25 2.90
C PRO A 64 -15.89 -18.47 2.68
N PHE A 65 -15.80 -17.20 2.33
CA PHE A 65 -16.99 -16.39 2.05
C PHE A 65 -17.51 -16.56 0.62
N SER A 66 -16.63 -16.97 -0.29
CA SER A 66 -16.95 -17.19 -1.70
C SER A 66 -15.80 -17.95 -2.37
N ASN A 67 -16.09 -18.67 -3.45
CA ASN A 67 -15.03 -19.19 -4.31
C ASN A 67 -14.28 -18.04 -4.98
N SER A 68 -12.99 -17.92 -4.72
CA SER A 68 -12.16 -16.82 -5.20
C SER A 68 -12.06 -16.81 -6.72
N ASN A 69 -11.93 -17.98 -7.35
CA ASN A 69 -11.77 -18.10 -8.79
C ASN A 69 -13.04 -17.71 -9.54
N GLU A 70 -14.20 -18.20 -9.09
CA GLU A 70 -15.50 -17.83 -9.67
C GLU A 70 -15.78 -16.34 -9.53
N LEU A 71 -15.52 -15.79 -8.33
CA LEU A 71 -15.72 -14.37 -8.05
C LEU A 71 -14.89 -13.49 -8.99
N VAL A 72 -13.59 -13.79 -9.14
CA VAL A 72 -12.71 -13.02 -10.02
C VAL A 72 -13.09 -13.21 -11.50
N MET A 73 -13.47 -14.41 -11.90
CA MET A 73 -13.93 -14.68 -13.27
C MET A 73 -15.17 -13.84 -13.59
N GLU A 74 -16.14 -13.80 -12.68
CA GLU A 74 -17.37 -13.05 -12.88
C GLU A 74 -17.11 -11.54 -13.08
N PHE A 75 -16.55 -10.86 -12.08
CA PHE A 75 -16.38 -9.41 -12.19
C PHE A 75 -15.25 -9.03 -13.16
N GLY A 76 -14.21 -9.83 -13.27
CA GLY A 76 -13.09 -9.57 -14.15
C GLY A 76 -13.50 -9.60 -15.63
N SER A 77 -14.20 -10.66 -16.07
CA SER A 77 -14.63 -10.79 -17.45
C SER A 77 -15.75 -9.84 -17.83
N ARG A 78 -16.69 -9.54 -16.92
CA ARG A 78 -17.86 -8.71 -17.19
C ARG A 78 -17.67 -7.22 -16.97
N GLU A 79 -16.86 -6.83 -15.97
CA GLU A 79 -16.69 -5.43 -15.56
C GLU A 79 -15.34 -4.84 -16.00
N ILE A 80 -14.23 -5.62 -15.98
CA ILE A 80 -12.87 -5.09 -16.19
C ILE A 80 -12.43 -5.26 -17.64
N ILE A 81 -12.43 -6.48 -18.17
CA ILE A 81 -11.97 -6.77 -19.55
C ILE A 81 -12.68 -5.92 -20.61
N PRO A 82 -14.01 -5.65 -20.51
CA PRO A 82 -14.69 -4.84 -21.52
C PRO A 82 -14.28 -3.37 -21.54
N ILE A 83 -13.73 -2.83 -20.45
CA ILE A 83 -13.46 -1.39 -20.30
C ILE A 83 -11.99 -1.02 -20.26
N VAL A 84 -11.10 -1.89 -19.75
CA VAL A 84 -9.65 -1.70 -19.77
C VAL A 84 -9.10 -2.14 -21.13
N LYS A 85 -8.53 -1.22 -21.90
CA LYS A 85 -8.18 -1.47 -23.30
C LYS A 85 -6.70 -1.34 -23.61
N ASN A 86 -5.95 -0.56 -22.84
CA ASN A 86 -4.59 -0.16 -23.20
C ASN A 86 -3.51 -0.84 -22.35
N ILE A 87 -3.90 -1.50 -21.27
CA ILE A 87 -2.98 -2.16 -20.33
C ILE A 87 -3.44 -3.59 -20.02
N PRO A 88 -2.52 -4.50 -19.65
CA PRO A 88 -2.86 -5.90 -19.36
C PRO A 88 -3.67 -6.03 -18.07
N VAL A 89 -4.65 -6.96 -18.10
CA VAL A 89 -5.41 -7.41 -16.93
C VAL A 89 -4.93 -8.78 -16.52
N ILE A 90 -4.52 -8.92 -15.26
CA ILE A 90 -3.97 -10.14 -14.65
C ILE A 90 -5.00 -10.74 -13.72
N PHE A 91 -5.23 -12.04 -13.83
CA PHE A 91 -6.17 -12.79 -13.00
C PHE A 91 -5.50 -13.27 -11.72
N GLY A 92 -6.10 -13.00 -10.57
CA GLY A 92 -5.69 -13.59 -9.29
C GLY A 92 -6.26 -15.00 -9.15
N VAL A 93 -5.44 -16.03 -9.35
CA VAL A 93 -5.87 -17.43 -9.30
C VAL A 93 -5.59 -18.04 -7.94
N ASN A 94 -6.63 -18.65 -7.35
CA ASN A 94 -6.50 -19.60 -6.24
C ASN A 94 -6.08 -20.95 -6.78
N ALA A 95 -4.79 -21.21 -6.86
CA ALA A 95 -4.26 -22.46 -7.40
C ALA A 95 -4.52 -23.68 -6.49
N THR A 96 -4.92 -23.45 -5.25
CA THR A 96 -5.23 -24.53 -4.27
C THR A 96 -6.73 -24.88 -4.23
N ASP A 97 -7.55 -24.27 -5.08
CA ASP A 97 -8.97 -24.60 -5.19
C ASP A 97 -9.16 -26.04 -5.64
N PRO A 98 -9.78 -26.91 -4.81
CA PRO A 98 -9.94 -28.32 -5.13
C PRO A 98 -11.02 -28.59 -6.19
N THR A 99 -11.78 -27.59 -6.56
CA THR A 99 -12.91 -27.73 -7.50
C THR A 99 -12.52 -27.51 -8.95
N ILE A 100 -11.28 -27.10 -9.21
CA ILE A 100 -10.78 -26.83 -10.58
C ILE A 100 -9.69 -27.82 -11.00
N ASN A 101 -9.65 -28.14 -12.30
CA ASN A 101 -8.43 -28.58 -12.95
C ASN A 101 -7.61 -27.34 -13.29
N LEU A 102 -6.47 -27.17 -12.64
CA LEU A 102 -5.68 -25.94 -12.74
C LEU A 102 -5.23 -25.62 -14.17
N GLU A 103 -4.87 -26.65 -14.95
CA GLU A 103 -4.42 -26.48 -16.33
C GLU A 103 -5.54 -26.00 -17.25
N GLU A 104 -6.71 -26.62 -17.16
CA GLU A 104 -7.91 -26.22 -17.92
C GLU A 104 -8.42 -24.86 -17.46
N TYR A 105 -8.31 -24.57 -16.18
CA TYR A 105 -8.74 -23.28 -15.65
C TYR A 105 -7.85 -22.12 -16.12
N ILE A 106 -6.55 -22.36 -16.28
CA ILE A 106 -5.62 -21.37 -16.86
C ILE A 106 -5.97 -21.11 -18.34
N ASP A 107 -6.38 -22.12 -19.10
CA ASP A 107 -6.90 -21.92 -20.46
C ASP A 107 -8.18 -21.09 -20.45
N LEU A 108 -9.11 -21.38 -19.54
CA LEU A 108 -10.35 -20.60 -19.38
C LEU A 108 -10.06 -19.13 -19.06
N ILE A 109 -9.08 -18.84 -18.19
CA ILE A 109 -8.62 -17.48 -17.89
C ILE A 109 -8.15 -16.78 -19.16
N LYS A 110 -7.34 -17.45 -19.97
CA LYS A 110 -6.83 -16.95 -21.24
C LYS A 110 -7.95 -16.66 -22.22
N ASP A 111 -8.91 -17.57 -22.38
CA ASP A 111 -10.04 -17.46 -23.30
C ASP A 111 -10.99 -16.32 -22.92
N ASN A 112 -11.08 -15.99 -21.63
CA ASN A 112 -11.83 -14.84 -21.13
C ASN A 112 -11.09 -13.49 -21.26
N GLY A 113 -9.93 -13.47 -21.92
CA GLY A 113 -9.24 -12.24 -22.31
C GLY A 113 -8.24 -11.70 -21.30
N PHE A 114 -7.99 -12.41 -20.21
CA PHE A 114 -6.92 -12.03 -19.26
C PHE A 114 -5.56 -12.26 -19.91
N SER A 115 -4.61 -11.38 -19.58
CA SER A 115 -3.30 -11.38 -20.21
C SER A 115 -2.25 -12.17 -19.40
N GLY A 116 -2.61 -12.58 -18.20
CA GLY A 116 -1.71 -13.31 -17.30
C GLY A 116 -2.38 -13.69 -15.99
N ILE A 117 -1.60 -14.29 -15.11
CA ILE A 117 -2.05 -14.70 -13.78
C ILE A 117 -1.13 -14.17 -12.66
N ASN A 118 -1.70 -14.12 -11.46
CA ASN A 118 -1.02 -13.91 -10.18
C ASN A 118 -1.50 -14.97 -9.17
N ASN A 119 -0.63 -15.45 -8.30
CA ASN A 119 -0.94 -16.42 -7.25
C ASN A 119 -1.66 -15.75 -6.07
N PHE A 120 -2.92 -15.36 -6.25
CA PHE A 120 -3.73 -14.76 -5.20
C PHE A 120 -5.16 -15.33 -5.19
N PRO A 121 -5.71 -15.71 -4.02
CA PRO A 121 -5.11 -15.69 -2.68
C PRO A 121 -3.94 -16.67 -2.56
N THR A 122 -2.95 -16.32 -1.73
CA THR A 122 -1.74 -17.11 -1.57
C THR A 122 -1.61 -17.67 -0.14
N ILE A 123 -1.29 -18.95 -0.01
CA ILE A 123 -0.92 -19.53 1.29
C ILE A 123 0.48 -19.10 1.74
N GLY A 124 1.29 -18.51 0.87
CA GLY A 124 2.57 -17.92 1.23
C GLY A 124 2.51 -16.93 2.39
N MET A 125 1.35 -16.30 2.60
CA MET A 125 1.10 -15.36 3.69
C MET A 125 0.79 -16.02 5.04
N LEU A 126 0.37 -17.31 5.05
CA LEU A 126 0.01 -18.04 6.24
C LEU A 126 1.24 -18.63 6.92
N GLU A 127 1.24 -18.70 8.25
CA GLU A 127 2.36 -19.18 9.05
C GLU A 127 1.90 -20.15 10.18
N GLY A 128 2.88 -20.85 10.77
CA GLY A 128 2.69 -21.68 11.93
C GLY A 128 1.82 -22.92 11.69
N LYS A 129 1.22 -23.47 12.74
CA LYS A 129 0.48 -24.74 12.70
C LYS A 129 -0.67 -24.78 11.70
N PHE A 130 -1.29 -23.64 11.41
CA PHE A 130 -2.35 -23.59 10.42
C PHE A 130 -1.80 -23.80 9.01
N ARG A 131 -0.64 -23.21 8.73
CA ARG A 131 0.06 -23.43 7.46
C ARG A 131 0.47 -24.91 7.30
N GLU A 132 1.05 -25.51 8.34
CA GLU A 132 1.45 -26.91 8.35
C GLU A 132 0.26 -27.83 8.05
N ALA A 133 -0.87 -27.61 8.74
CA ALA A 133 -2.10 -28.39 8.52
C ALA A 133 -2.64 -28.26 7.09
N LEU A 134 -2.58 -27.07 6.49
CA LEU A 134 -3.00 -26.89 5.10
C LEU A 134 -2.08 -27.61 4.12
N GLU A 135 -0.77 -27.59 4.36
CA GLU A 135 0.20 -28.31 3.53
C GLU A 135 0.04 -29.82 3.63
N ASP A 136 -0.27 -30.38 4.82
CA ASP A 136 -0.58 -31.77 5.04
C ASP A 136 -1.83 -32.22 4.25
N GLU A 137 -2.80 -31.33 4.06
CA GLU A 137 -4.00 -31.55 3.24
C GLU A 137 -3.76 -31.31 1.74
N GLY A 138 -2.52 -31.04 1.33
CA GLY A 138 -2.17 -30.77 -0.06
C GLY A 138 -2.53 -29.36 -0.56
N ILE A 139 -2.97 -28.48 0.35
CA ILE A 139 -3.15 -27.06 0.10
C ILE A 139 -1.79 -26.39 0.31
N SER A 140 -0.92 -26.45 -0.69
CA SER A 140 0.49 -26.08 -0.55
C SER A 140 0.91 -24.95 -1.50
N PHE A 141 2.00 -24.25 -1.15
CA PHE A 141 2.60 -23.24 -2.03
C PHE A 141 3.08 -23.85 -3.35
N ASP A 142 3.39 -25.15 -3.37
CA ASP A 142 3.77 -25.86 -4.59
C ASP A 142 2.68 -25.83 -5.67
N LYS A 143 1.40 -25.81 -5.27
CA LYS A 143 0.28 -25.62 -6.22
C LYS A 143 0.32 -24.26 -6.89
N GLU A 144 0.70 -23.22 -6.15
CA GLU A 144 0.88 -21.87 -6.71
C GLU A 144 2.07 -21.85 -7.67
N VAL A 145 3.18 -22.49 -7.31
CA VAL A 145 4.36 -22.65 -8.18
C VAL A 145 3.98 -23.41 -9.45
N GLN A 146 3.18 -24.46 -9.35
CA GLN A 146 2.67 -25.20 -10.49
C GLN A 146 1.79 -24.31 -11.40
N GLY A 147 0.91 -23.48 -10.81
CA GLY A 147 0.08 -22.54 -11.55
C GLY A 147 0.92 -21.56 -12.37
N ILE A 148 1.95 -20.98 -11.76
CA ILE A 148 2.90 -20.06 -12.48
C ILE A 148 3.62 -20.82 -13.60
N LYS A 149 4.05 -22.06 -13.37
CA LYS A 149 4.73 -22.88 -14.39
C LYS A 149 3.81 -23.15 -15.59
N ILE A 150 2.59 -23.62 -15.35
CA ILE A 150 1.60 -23.88 -16.41
C ILE A 150 1.32 -22.61 -17.21
N ALA A 151 1.10 -21.49 -16.54
CA ALA A 151 0.84 -20.21 -17.21
C ALA A 151 2.06 -19.77 -18.06
N HIS A 152 3.27 -19.93 -17.56
CA HIS A 152 4.49 -19.67 -18.30
C HIS A 152 4.59 -20.54 -19.57
N GLU A 153 4.35 -21.84 -19.46
CA GLU A 153 4.36 -22.79 -20.59
C GLU A 153 3.28 -22.45 -21.64
N LYS A 154 2.12 -21.93 -21.18
CA LYS A 154 1.03 -21.47 -22.06
C LYS A 154 1.23 -20.03 -22.60
N ASN A 155 2.43 -19.46 -22.38
CA ASN A 155 2.83 -18.10 -22.81
C ASN A 155 1.91 -16.98 -22.27
N LEU A 156 1.38 -17.15 -21.04
CA LEU A 156 0.72 -16.11 -20.27
C LEU A 156 1.72 -15.33 -19.44
N PHE A 157 1.44 -14.05 -19.21
CA PHE A 157 2.27 -13.21 -18.33
C PHE A 157 2.04 -13.58 -16.86
N THR A 158 3.09 -13.61 -16.06
CA THR A 158 3.04 -14.12 -14.69
C THR A 158 3.60 -13.15 -13.67
N ILE A 159 2.85 -12.92 -12.59
CA ILE A 159 3.29 -12.13 -11.44
C ILE A 159 3.25 -13.05 -10.21
N ALA A 160 4.39 -13.31 -9.60
CA ALA A 160 4.49 -14.17 -8.42
C ALA A 160 4.62 -13.35 -7.14
N PHE A 161 3.65 -13.45 -6.24
CA PHE A 161 3.77 -12.96 -4.87
C PHE A 161 4.63 -13.90 -4.04
N VAL A 162 5.63 -13.34 -3.36
CA VAL A 162 6.57 -14.07 -2.51
C VAL A 162 6.80 -13.35 -1.19
N PHE A 163 7.09 -14.10 -0.13
CA PHE A 163 7.26 -13.59 1.23
C PHE A 163 8.67 -13.88 1.80
N ASN A 164 9.43 -14.73 1.14
CA ASN A 164 10.79 -15.11 1.53
C ASN A 164 11.62 -15.56 0.32
N GLU A 165 12.91 -15.79 0.52
CA GLU A 165 13.84 -16.16 -0.53
C GLU A 165 13.53 -17.54 -1.14
N LYS A 166 13.11 -18.52 -0.32
CA LYS A 166 12.77 -19.87 -0.81
C LYS A 166 11.64 -19.79 -1.84
N GLN A 167 10.58 -19.07 -1.53
CA GLN A 167 9.45 -18.87 -2.45
C GLN A 167 9.87 -18.15 -3.73
N ALA A 168 10.78 -17.16 -3.63
CA ALA A 168 11.30 -16.47 -4.81
C ALA A 168 12.08 -17.44 -5.72
N VAL A 169 12.93 -18.30 -5.17
CA VAL A 169 13.65 -19.34 -5.91
C VAL A 169 12.70 -20.27 -6.66
N GLU A 170 11.68 -20.78 -5.98
CA GLU A 170 10.67 -21.68 -6.54
C GLU A 170 9.89 -21.02 -7.67
N MET A 171 9.44 -19.78 -7.49
CA MET A 171 8.70 -19.02 -8.51
C MET A 171 9.58 -18.64 -9.71
N LEU A 172 10.87 -18.33 -9.49
CA LEU A 172 11.83 -18.11 -10.59
C LEU A 172 12.05 -19.38 -11.40
N GLY A 173 12.15 -20.54 -10.72
CA GLY A 173 12.24 -21.85 -11.37
C GLY A 173 11.01 -22.20 -12.20
N ALA A 174 9.83 -21.76 -11.77
CA ALA A 174 8.56 -21.89 -12.49
C ALA A 174 8.43 -20.92 -13.68
N GLY A 175 9.34 -19.96 -13.86
CA GLY A 175 9.35 -19.04 -14.99
C GLY A 175 8.54 -17.75 -14.75
N ALA A 176 8.33 -17.33 -13.51
CA ALA A 176 7.65 -16.07 -13.19
C ALA A 176 8.30 -14.87 -13.90
N ASP A 177 7.52 -13.99 -14.53
CA ASP A 177 8.02 -12.80 -15.23
C ASP A 177 8.30 -11.64 -14.28
N ILE A 178 7.49 -11.50 -13.25
CA ILE A 178 7.69 -10.55 -12.16
C ILE A 178 7.75 -11.32 -10.83
N ILE A 179 8.77 -11.04 -10.04
CA ILE A 179 8.81 -11.38 -8.62
C ILE A 179 8.33 -10.15 -7.83
N CYS A 180 7.25 -10.32 -7.11
CA CYS A 180 6.66 -9.25 -6.32
C CYS A 180 6.69 -9.60 -4.82
N VAL A 181 7.54 -8.91 -4.06
CA VAL A 181 7.63 -9.10 -2.60
C VAL A 181 6.37 -8.56 -1.94
N HIS A 182 5.60 -9.47 -1.34
CA HIS A 182 4.37 -9.11 -0.62
C HIS A 182 4.68 -8.78 0.84
N LEU A 183 4.57 -7.50 1.19
CA LEU A 183 4.93 -6.96 2.50
C LEU A 183 3.83 -7.08 3.56
N GLY A 184 2.79 -7.86 3.28
CA GLY A 184 1.63 -8.04 4.15
C GLY A 184 0.44 -7.16 3.75
N LEU A 185 -0.60 -7.18 4.59
CA LEU A 185 -1.81 -6.41 4.37
C LEU A 185 -1.55 -4.91 4.58
N THR A 186 -2.14 -4.06 3.72
CA THR A 186 -2.00 -2.61 3.82
C THR A 186 -2.77 -2.05 5.01
N GLY A 187 -2.10 -1.21 5.79
CA GLY A 187 -2.70 -0.52 6.93
C GLY A 187 -3.52 0.71 6.55
N GLY A 188 -4.16 1.30 7.56
CA GLY A 188 -4.96 2.53 7.43
C GLY A 188 -6.41 2.29 7.02
N GLY A 189 -7.24 3.33 7.19
CA GLY A 189 -8.69 3.23 7.07
C GLY A 189 -9.33 2.41 8.19
N GLU A 190 -10.65 2.13 8.08
CA GLU A 190 -11.41 1.45 9.14
C GLU A 190 -11.06 -0.04 9.25
N VAL A 191 -10.87 -0.72 8.12
CA VAL A 191 -10.65 -2.17 8.04
C VAL A 191 -9.23 -2.57 7.61
N GLY A 192 -8.27 -1.63 7.65
CA GLY A 192 -6.86 -1.91 7.34
C GLY A 192 -6.14 -2.69 8.43
N ALA A 193 -4.97 -3.25 8.08
CA ALA A 193 -4.13 -3.95 9.04
C ALA A 193 -3.72 -3.02 10.20
N LYS A 194 -3.87 -3.50 11.43
CA LYS A 194 -3.47 -2.76 12.64
C LYS A 194 -2.01 -3.00 13.00
N LYS A 195 -1.48 -4.17 12.64
CA LYS A 195 -0.07 -4.55 12.83
C LYS A 195 0.61 -4.69 11.48
N MET A 196 1.68 -3.96 11.27
CA MET A 196 2.50 -3.98 10.06
C MET A 196 3.96 -3.97 10.44
N ILE A 197 4.80 -4.51 9.57
CA ILE A 197 6.25 -4.32 9.67
C ILE A 197 6.61 -2.85 9.42
N SER A 198 7.75 -2.40 9.94
CA SER A 198 8.26 -1.06 9.66
C SER A 198 8.74 -0.94 8.20
N LEU A 199 8.84 0.28 7.67
CA LEU A 199 9.44 0.51 6.34
C LEU A 199 10.89 0.00 6.29
N GLU A 200 11.64 0.13 7.37
CA GLU A 200 13.01 -0.39 7.46
C GLU A 200 13.05 -1.93 7.39
N SER A 201 12.15 -2.61 8.10
CA SER A 201 12.01 -4.07 8.00
C SER A 201 11.57 -4.51 6.60
N ALA A 202 10.64 -3.77 5.99
CA ALA A 202 10.19 -4.01 4.63
C ALA A 202 11.34 -3.86 3.62
N LYS A 203 12.17 -2.82 3.75
CA LYS A 203 13.37 -2.62 2.95
C LYS A 203 14.33 -3.80 3.07
N ASN A 204 14.65 -4.20 4.31
CA ASN A 204 15.59 -5.29 4.56
C ASN A 204 15.11 -6.62 3.97
N LEU A 205 13.83 -6.97 4.16
CA LEU A 205 13.21 -8.15 3.56
C LEU A 205 13.27 -8.09 2.04
N THR A 206 12.87 -6.97 1.45
CA THR A 206 12.85 -6.75 0.00
C THR A 206 14.25 -6.90 -0.59
N SER A 207 15.25 -6.24 -0.01
CA SER A 207 16.64 -6.30 -0.49
C SER A 207 17.21 -7.72 -0.45
N LYS A 208 16.87 -8.49 0.60
CA LYS A 208 17.31 -9.88 0.74
C LYS A 208 16.73 -10.78 -0.35
N ILE A 209 15.42 -10.67 -0.58
CA ILE A 209 14.74 -11.45 -1.64
C ILE A 209 15.25 -11.03 -3.03
N PHE A 210 15.41 -9.73 -3.29
CA PHE A 210 15.87 -9.24 -4.59
C PHE A 210 17.30 -9.67 -4.90
N LYS A 211 18.18 -9.68 -3.91
CA LYS A 211 19.52 -10.23 -4.07
C LYS A 211 19.48 -11.71 -4.51
N THR A 212 18.64 -12.52 -3.86
CA THR A 212 18.43 -13.92 -4.27
C THR A 212 17.92 -14.02 -5.71
N CYS A 213 17.04 -13.11 -6.13
CA CYS A 213 16.55 -13.08 -7.50
C CYS A 213 17.67 -12.79 -8.50
N ASP A 214 18.54 -11.83 -8.21
CA ASP A 214 19.66 -11.46 -9.09
C ASP A 214 20.71 -12.57 -9.18
N ASP A 215 20.96 -13.29 -8.09
CA ASP A 215 21.88 -14.44 -8.06
C ASP A 215 21.39 -15.60 -8.98
N ILE A 216 20.07 -15.76 -9.16
CA ILE A 216 19.47 -16.85 -9.94
C ILE A 216 19.12 -16.41 -11.37
N ARG A 217 18.47 -15.27 -11.52
CA ARG A 217 18.02 -14.74 -12.82
C ARG A 217 18.20 -13.22 -12.88
N PRO A 218 19.40 -12.74 -13.22
CA PRO A 218 19.67 -11.33 -13.40
C PRO A 218 18.69 -10.68 -14.38
N GLY A 219 18.19 -9.50 -14.03
CA GLY A 219 17.28 -8.73 -14.88
C GLY A 219 15.80 -9.17 -14.82
N VAL A 220 15.40 -10.07 -13.91
CA VAL A 220 13.98 -10.31 -13.62
C VAL A 220 13.32 -9.03 -13.10
N LEU A 221 12.07 -8.80 -13.50
CA LEU A 221 11.32 -7.64 -13.03
C LEU A 221 10.97 -7.82 -11.54
N LYS A 222 11.33 -6.83 -10.72
CA LYS A 222 11.22 -6.89 -9.24
C LYS A 222 10.27 -5.80 -8.73
N MET A 223 9.16 -6.20 -8.13
CA MET A 223 8.14 -5.28 -7.59
C MET A 223 7.87 -5.54 -6.11
N ILE A 224 7.17 -4.63 -5.47
CA ILE A 224 6.71 -4.77 -4.09
C ILE A 224 5.20 -4.56 -4.01
N TYR A 225 4.55 -5.17 -3.01
CA TYR A 225 3.10 -5.08 -2.79
C TYR A 225 2.75 -4.81 -1.32
N GLY A 226 1.87 -3.83 -1.07
CA GLY A 226 1.14 -3.66 0.19
C GLY A 226 1.99 -3.34 1.42
N GLY A 227 1.59 -3.89 2.57
CA GLY A 227 2.25 -3.72 3.86
C GLY A 227 2.28 -2.27 4.35
N PRO A 228 3.45 -1.77 4.79
CA PRO A 228 3.62 -0.41 5.27
C PRO A 228 3.60 0.65 4.16
N VAL A 229 3.69 0.23 2.89
CA VAL A 229 3.69 1.12 1.72
C VAL A 229 2.26 1.49 1.35
N LYS A 230 1.83 2.69 1.71
CA LYS A 230 0.44 3.16 1.54
C LYS A 230 0.33 4.57 0.97
N THR A 231 1.45 5.30 0.89
CA THR A 231 1.53 6.66 0.36
C THR A 231 2.64 6.77 -0.69
N PRO A 232 2.61 7.80 -1.56
CA PRO A 232 3.70 8.07 -2.49
C PRO A 232 5.07 8.25 -1.83
N ILE A 233 5.11 8.71 -0.59
CA ILE A 233 6.38 8.90 0.13
C ILE A 233 6.93 7.57 0.64
N ASP A 234 6.07 6.67 1.09
CA ASP A 234 6.50 5.35 1.51
C ASP A 234 7.12 4.59 0.33
N ILE A 235 6.52 4.70 -0.86
CA ILE A 235 7.07 4.05 -2.05
C ILE A 235 8.36 4.72 -2.54
N ASP A 236 8.47 6.04 -2.46
CA ASP A 236 9.71 6.77 -2.79
C ASP A 236 10.87 6.33 -1.87
N TYR A 237 10.58 6.10 -0.58
CA TYR A 237 11.56 5.50 0.34
C TYR A 237 12.01 4.12 -0.13
N MET A 238 11.07 3.25 -0.54
CA MET A 238 11.41 1.91 -1.02
C MET A 238 12.21 1.97 -2.31
N TYR A 239 11.84 2.79 -3.28
CA TYR A 239 12.57 2.96 -4.54
C TYR A 239 14.00 3.48 -4.34
N LYS A 240 14.21 4.38 -3.38
CA LYS A 240 15.55 4.91 -3.06
C LYS A 240 16.45 3.92 -2.32
N ASN A 241 15.87 2.95 -1.64
CA ASN A 241 16.61 2.06 -0.73
C ASN A 241 16.54 0.58 -1.11
N THR A 242 15.89 0.26 -2.22
CA THR A 242 15.83 -1.10 -2.80
C THR A 242 15.94 -1.03 -4.31
N GLU A 243 16.04 -2.18 -4.95
CA GLU A 243 16.03 -2.30 -6.42
C GLU A 243 14.62 -2.53 -6.98
N ALA A 244 13.58 -2.12 -6.26
CA ALA A 244 12.21 -2.22 -6.75
C ALA A 244 12.02 -1.32 -7.97
N ILE A 245 11.60 -1.92 -9.08
CA ILE A 245 11.26 -1.20 -10.31
C ILE A 245 9.78 -0.82 -10.39
N GLY A 246 8.98 -1.21 -9.40
CA GLY A 246 7.57 -0.90 -9.40
C GLY A 246 6.87 -1.30 -8.10
N TYR A 247 5.63 -0.83 -8.00
CA TYR A 247 4.74 -1.06 -6.86
C TYR A 247 3.39 -1.58 -7.33
N ILE A 248 2.88 -2.58 -6.64
CA ILE A 248 1.48 -3.02 -6.80
C ILE A 248 0.73 -2.66 -5.54
N GLY A 249 -0.39 -1.98 -5.65
CA GLY A 249 -1.23 -1.62 -4.52
C GLY A 249 -2.69 -1.93 -4.75
N GLY A 250 -3.40 -2.26 -3.69
CA GLY A 250 -4.84 -2.47 -3.70
C GLY A 250 -5.54 -1.45 -2.81
N SER A 251 -5.49 -1.65 -1.49
CA SER A 251 -6.16 -0.77 -0.52
C SER A 251 -5.72 0.69 -0.60
N ALA A 252 -4.48 0.97 -0.95
CA ALA A 252 -3.96 2.32 -1.09
C ALA A 252 -4.62 3.09 -2.25
N PHE A 253 -5.00 2.41 -3.32
CA PHE A 253 -5.66 3.00 -4.50
C PHE A 253 -7.18 2.93 -4.44
N GLU A 254 -7.73 1.91 -3.82
CA GLU A 254 -9.16 1.62 -3.87
C GLU A 254 -9.86 1.97 -2.55
N ARG A 255 -9.56 1.25 -1.46
CA ARG A 255 -10.30 1.37 -0.21
C ARG A 255 -10.06 2.70 0.50
N THR A 256 -8.82 3.05 0.76
CA THR A 256 -8.48 4.24 1.58
C THR A 256 -8.97 5.55 0.96
N PRO A 257 -8.80 5.81 -0.35
CA PRO A 257 -9.40 6.99 -0.99
C PRO A 257 -10.93 6.96 -0.96
N PHE A 258 -11.55 5.79 -1.16
CA PHE A 258 -13.01 5.66 -1.17
C PHE A 258 -13.62 6.00 0.18
N GLU A 259 -13.10 5.42 1.28
CA GLU A 259 -13.56 5.69 2.65
C GLU A 259 -13.56 7.19 2.94
N SER A 260 -12.46 7.88 2.66
CA SER A 260 -12.32 9.31 2.95
C SER A 260 -13.17 10.17 2.02
N THR A 261 -13.13 9.92 0.71
CA THR A 261 -13.81 10.76 -0.28
C THR A 261 -15.33 10.67 -0.15
N ILE A 262 -15.90 9.47 -0.06
CA ILE A 262 -17.36 9.30 0.06
C ILE A 262 -17.84 9.90 1.38
N THR A 263 -17.14 9.61 2.50
CA THR A 263 -17.51 10.15 3.81
C THR A 263 -17.54 11.69 3.81
N ASN A 264 -16.48 12.31 3.30
CA ASN A 264 -16.37 13.77 3.28
C ASN A 264 -17.39 14.40 2.32
N THR A 265 -17.56 13.81 1.12
CA THR A 265 -18.56 14.29 0.16
C THR A 265 -19.96 14.20 0.72
N THR A 266 -20.33 13.05 1.34
CA THR A 266 -21.67 12.87 1.96
C THR A 266 -21.91 13.88 3.08
N LYS A 267 -20.90 14.10 3.95
CA LYS A 267 -20.99 15.15 4.99
C LYS A 267 -21.21 16.53 4.37
N SER A 268 -20.46 16.87 3.33
CA SER A 268 -20.58 18.18 2.66
C SER A 268 -21.97 18.38 2.07
N PHE A 269 -22.55 17.37 1.43
CA PHE A 269 -23.94 17.45 0.93
C PHE A 269 -24.98 17.56 2.05
N LYS A 270 -24.82 16.77 3.14
CA LYS A 270 -25.74 16.79 4.27
C LYS A 270 -25.80 18.15 4.97
N PHE A 271 -24.68 18.84 5.06
CA PHE A 271 -24.56 20.12 5.74
C PHE A 271 -24.65 21.32 4.79
N ALA A 272 -24.86 21.11 3.50
CA ALA A 272 -25.11 22.18 2.55
C ALA A 272 -26.39 22.96 2.95
N GLY A 273 -26.26 24.27 3.12
CA GLY A 273 -27.38 25.16 3.50
C GLY A 273 -27.70 25.25 5.00
N ILE A 274 -27.03 24.49 5.87
CA ILE A 274 -27.26 24.57 7.32
C ILE A 274 -26.45 25.70 7.98
N HIS A 275 -25.40 26.14 7.36
CA HIS A 275 -24.49 27.16 7.91
C HIS A 275 -24.44 28.41 7.02
N GLU A 276 -25.45 29.28 7.13
CA GLU A 276 -25.41 30.61 6.51
C GLU A 276 -24.28 31.53 7.03
N LYS A 277 -23.54 31.13 8.07
CA LYS A 277 -22.50 31.92 8.72
C LYS A 277 -21.11 31.27 8.77
N ASP A 278 -20.93 30.08 8.22
CA ASP A 278 -19.61 29.43 8.23
C ASP A 278 -18.85 29.75 6.95
N GLU A 279 -18.10 30.87 6.99
CA GLU A 279 -17.23 31.33 5.90
C GLU A 279 -16.25 30.28 5.40
N LEU A 280 -15.88 29.33 6.28
CA LEU A 280 -14.97 28.24 5.96
C LEU A 280 -15.66 27.20 5.06
N LEU A 281 -16.93 26.87 5.35
CA LEU A 281 -17.71 25.92 4.57
C LEU A 281 -18.07 26.47 3.19
N ILE A 282 -18.37 27.76 3.10
CA ILE A 282 -18.62 28.47 1.83
C ILE A 282 -17.35 28.51 0.97
N LYS A 283 -16.19 28.77 1.56
CA LYS A 283 -14.89 28.71 0.89
C LYS A 283 -14.53 27.29 0.43
N MET A 284 -14.86 26.25 1.18
CA MET A 284 -14.71 24.86 0.78
C MET A 284 -15.59 24.48 -0.42
N ILE A 285 -16.82 24.95 -0.48
CA ILE A 285 -17.79 24.70 -1.56
C ILE A 285 -17.42 25.47 -2.83
N GLN A 286 -16.89 26.70 -2.73
CA GLN A 286 -16.59 27.60 -3.83
C GLN A 286 -15.26 27.33 -4.56
N GLY A 287 -14.62 26.22 -4.35
CA GLY A 287 -13.48 25.81 -5.19
C GLY A 287 -12.09 25.99 -4.58
N ILE A 288 -11.97 26.18 -3.27
CA ILE A 288 -10.69 26.13 -2.54
C ILE A 288 -10.25 24.66 -2.31
N LYS A 289 -10.82 23.72 -3.01
CA LYS A 289 -10.49 22.27 -2.96
C LYS A 289 -8.99 21.97 -3.04
N LYS A 290 -8.23 22.82 -3.73
CA LYS A 290 -6.80 22.57 -3.97
C LYS A 290 -5.91 22.99 -2.80
N HIS A 291 -6.24 24.09 -2.11
CA HIS A 291 -5.45 24.60 -1.00
C HIS A 291 -5.65 23.84 0.32
N TYR A 292 -6.90 23.54 0.66
CA TYR A 292 -7.22 22.78 1.87
C TYR A 292 -6.64 21.37 1.84
N SER A 293 -6.64 20.73 0.66
CA SER A 293 -6.09 19.38 0.51
C SER A 293 -4.57 19.30 0.76
N TYR A 294 -3.80 20.34 0.47
CA TYR A 294 -2.34 20.33 0.68
C TYR A 294 -1.96 20.41 2.16
N VAL A 295 -2.60 21.29 2.92
CA VAL A 295 -2.33 21.45 4.35
C VAL A 295 -2.86 20.25 5.14
N ASP A 296 -4.02 19.75 4.80
CA ASP A 296 -4.57 18.54 5.42
C ASP A 296 -3.74 17.31 5.12
N PHE A 297 -3.28 17.16 3.88
CA PHE A 297 -2.32 16.11 3.52
C PHE A 297 -1.07 16.18 4.40
N VAL A 298 -0.48 17.39 4.56
CA VAL A 298 0.71 17.58 5.40
C VAL A 298 0.42 17.22 6.86
N LYS A 299 -0.73 17.63 7.41
CA LYS A 299 -1.14 17.29 8.80
C LYS A 299 -1.37 15.79 8.97
N GLU A 300 -2.08 15.16 8.04
CA GLU A 300 -2.33 13.72 8.04
C GLU A 300 -1.01 12.95 7.91
N TYR A 301 -0.13 13.39 7.03
CA TYR A 301 1.19 12.80 6.88
C TYR A 301 1.99 12.87 8.18
N ILE A 302 2.01 14.04 8.86
CA ILE A 302 2.66 14.19 10.16
C ILE A 302 2.05 13.24 11.19
N SER A 303 0.73 13.14 11.27
CA SER A 303 0.05 12.30 12.26
C SER A 303 0.41 10.81 12.13
N ASN A 304 0.66 10.35 10.92
CA ASN A 304 0.99 8.97 10.62
C ASN A 304 2.49 8.65 10.64
N ASN A 305 3.35 9.67 10.49
CA ASN A 305 4.79 9.49 10.25
C ASN A 305 5.68 10.34 11.17
N TYR A 306 5.13 10.97 12.21
CA TYR A 306 5.87 11.92 13.08
C TYR A 306 7.15 11.33 13.70
N MET A 307 7.23 10.03 13.87
CA MET A 307 8.39 9.32 14.41
C MET A 307 9.60 9.30 13.45
N TYR A 308 9.39 9.59 12.17
CA TYR A 308 10.44 9.59 11.15
C TYR A 308 10.89 11.01 10.81
N LYS A 309 12.03 11.12 10.11
CA LYS A 309 12.51 12.41 9.61
C LYS A 309 11.65 12.84 8.42
N ILE A 310 10.96 13.96 8.56
CA ILE A 310 10.04 14.49 7.54
C ILE A 310 10.57 15.84 7.05
N PHE A 311 10.69 16.01 5.73
CA PHE A 311 11.09 17.26 5.11
C PHE A 311 9.92 17.85 4.30
N LEU A 312 9.67 19.14 4.47
CA LEU A 312 8.63 19.84 3.70
C LEU A 312 8.92 19.87 2.20
N SER A 313 10.21 19.78 1.81
CA SER A 313 10.63 19.67 0.39
C SER A 313 10.08 18.42 -0.28
N ASP A 314 10.07 17.32 0.44
CA ASP A 314 9.63 16.02 -0.08
C ASP A 314 8.11 16.02 -0.24
N LEU A 315 7.40 16.58 0.76
CA LEU A 315 5.95 16.78 0.69
C LEU A 315 5.56 17.71 -0.47
N ALA A 316 6.32 18.79 -0.68
CA ALA A 316 6.09 19.72 -1.79
C ALA A 316 6.29 19.04 -3.15
N SER A 317 7.32 18.18 -3.27
CA SER A 317 7.57 17.40 -4.48
C SER A 317 6.42 16.43 -4.80
N VAL A 318 5.91 15.74 -3.78
CA VAL A 318 4.75 14.82 -3.92
C VAL A 318 3.48 15.56 -4.33
N LEU A 319 3.27 16.76 -3.79
CA LEU A 319 2.12 17.61 -4.12
C LEU A 319 2.28 18.39 -5.43
N HIS A 320 3.41 18.22 -6.13
CA HIS A 320 3.76 18.97 -7.34
C HIS A 320 3.68 20.50 -7.18
N VAL A 321 4.10 21.00 -6.02
CA VAL A 321 4.16 22.43 -5.71
C VAL A 321 5.56 22.83 -5.25
N SER A 322 5.87 24.13 -5.33
CA SER A 322 7.15 24.61 -4.81
C SER A 322 7.19 24.59 -3.27
N ARG A 323 8.35 24.26 -2.69
CA ARG A 323 8.55 24.31 -1.23
C ARG A 323 8.20 25.67 -0.61
N PRO A 324 8.59 26.83 -1.18
CA PRO A 324 8.19 28.13 -0.65
C PRO A 324 6.68 28.34 -0.63
N TYR A 325 5.98 27.91 -1.67
CA TYR A 325 4.53 27.98 -1.73
C TYR A 325 3.87 27.13 -0.64
N LEU A 326 4.24 25.86 -0.51
CA LEU A 326 3.70 24.97 0.52
C LEU A 326 4.01 25.49 1.94
N SER A 327 5.22 26.04 2.15
CA SER A 327 5.61 26.63 3.44
C SER A 327 4.77 27.84 3.82
N SER A 328 4.52 28.74 2.87
CA SER A 328 3.69 29.93 3.09
C SER A 328 2.23 29.55 3.33
N LEU A 329 1.70 28.63 2.52
CA LEU A 329 0.35 28.11 2.66
C LEU A 329 0.13 27.47 4.03
N PHE A 330 1.03 26.58 4.43
CA PHE A 330 0.97 25.89 5.71
C PHE A 330 1.02 26.87 6.88
N LYS A 331 1.94 27.86 6.84
CA LYS A 331 2.04 28.88 7.90
C LYS A 331 0.79 29.75 7.99
N ASN A 332 0.22 30.13 6.84
CA ASN A 332 -0.98 30.98 6.81
C ASN A 332 -2.21 30.26 7.35
N GLU A 333 -2.37 28.96 7.05
CA GLU A 333 -3.55 28.20 7.47
C GLU A 333 -3.42 27.59 8.88
N VAL A 334 -2.20 27.21 9.30
CA VAL A 334 -1.94 26.57 10.59
C VAL A 334 -1.53 27.56 11.68
N GLY A 335 -1.07 28.76 11.28
CA GLY A 335 -0.61 29.81 12.21
C GLY A 335 0.82 29.62 12.72
N CYS A 336 1.49 28.51 12.37
CA CYS A 336 2.88 28.25 12.71
C CYS A 336 3.64 27.56 11.56
N THR A 337 4.95 27.54 11.62
CA THR A 337 5.77 26.90 10.58
C THR A 337 5.66 25.36 10.66
N PHE A 338 5.91 24.68 9.55
CA PHE A 338 5.94 23.21 9.51
C PHE A 338 6.88 22.57 10.57
N PRO A 339 8.14 23.06 10.79
CA PRO A 339 8.98 22.49 11.84
C PRO A 339 8.42 22.70 13.24
N GLU A 340 7.80 23.84 13.51
CA GLU A 340 7.15 24.13 14.79
C GLU A 340 5.96 23.20 15.02
N TYR A 341 5.11 23.02 14.03
CA TYR A 341 3.97 22.11 14.09
C TYR A 341 4.41 20.66 14.34
N LEU A 342 5.39 20.16 13.57
CA LEU A 342 5.94 18.82 13.74
C LEU A 342 6.52 18.62 15.15
N SER A 343 7.27 19.62 15.65
CA SER A 343 7.81 19.57 17.01
C SER A 343 6.70 19.54 18.06
N GLN A 344 5.68 20.39 17.94
CA GLN A 344 4.52 20.41 18.85
C GLN A 344 3.78 19.08 18.83
N PHE A 345 3.55 18.51 17.66
CA PHE A 345 2.89 17.21 17.51
C PHE A 345 3.65 16.09 18.22
N ARG A 346 4.97 16.01 17.98
CA ARG A 346 5.86 15.03 18.65
C ARG A 346 5.85 15.17 20.17
N LEU A 347 5.92 16.39 20.65
CA LEU A 347 5.92 16.65 22.12
C LEU A 347 4.56 16.35 22.76
N ASN A 348 3.45 16.55 22.06
CA ASN A 348 2.15 16.13 22.54
C ASN A 348 2.04 14.58 22.61
N LYS A 349 2.58 13.88 21.62
CA LYS A 349 2.67 12.41 21.66
C LYS A 349 3.59 11.92 22.80
N ALA A 350 4.67 12.65 23.07
CA ALA A 350 5.54 12.34 24.21
C ALA A 350 4.80 12.50 25.54
N LYS A 351 3.95 13.52 25.72
CA LYS A 351 3.11 13.68 26.92
C LYS A 351 2.20 12.49 27.12
N GLU A 352 1.47 12.07 26.05
CA GLU A 352 0.58 10.91 26.11
C GLU A 352 1.29 9.64 26.57
N ILE A 353 2.54 9.40 26.10
CA ILE A 353 3.34 8.24 26.49
C ILE A 353 3.87 8.39 27.92
N LEU A 354 4.35 9.58 28.31
CA LEU A 354 4.84 9.85 29.67
C LEU A 354 3.77 9.63 30.74
N GLU A 355 2.50 9.92 30.43
CA GLU A 355 1.35 9.74 31.31
C GLU A 355 0.91 8.28 31.46
N LYS A 356 1.02 7.50 30.36
CA LYS A 356 0.45 6.16 30.27
C LYS A 356 1.45 5.04 30.49
N GLU A 357 2.73 5.27 30.18
CA GLU A 357 3.73 4.21 30.09
C GLU A 357 4.98 4.50 30.96
N ASN A 358 5.58 3.42 31.47
CA ASN A 358 6.75 3.52 32.33
C ASN A 358 8.04 3.07 31.62
N ILE A 359 8.24 3.54 30.38
CA ILE A 359 9.45 3.30 29.59
C ILE A 359 10.48 4.39 29.83
N GLN A 360 11.74 4.14 29.47
CA GLN A 360 12.83 5.11 29.65
C GLN A 360 12.57 6.38 28.85
N ILE A 361 12.87 7.55 29.42
CA ILE A 361 12.59 8.84 28.75
C ILE A 361 13.43 9.01 27.48
N SER A 362 14.64 8.44 27.45
CA SER A 362 15.46 8.38 26.23
C SER A 362 14.81 7.58 25.12
N GLU A 363 14.12 6.51 25.46
CA GLU A 363 13.39 5.69 24.52
C GLU A 363 12.15 6.42 23.98
N ILE A 364 11.43 7.15 24.86
CA ILE A 364 10.32 8.02 24.41
C ILE A 364 10.80 9.05 23.39
N ALA A 365 11.97 9.67 23.61
CA ALA A 365 12.54 10.61 22.66
C ALA A 365 12.69 9.99 21.26
N HIS A 366 13.20 8.76 21.18
CA HIS A 366 13.32 8.02 19.91
C HIS A 366 11.98 7.64 19.32
N ILE A 367 11.04 7.13 20.12
CA ILE A 367 9.68 6.77 19.67
C ILE A 367 8.98 7.95 19.04
N VAL A 368 9.13 9.16 19.57
CA VAL A 368 8.50 10.35 19.02
C VAL A 368 9.33 11.07 17.94
N GLY A 369 10.43 10.47 17.50
CA GLY A 369 11.20 10.91 16.34
C GLY A 369 12.30 11.94 16.63
N TYR A 370 12.79 12.03 17.85
CA TYR A 370 14.01 12.79 18.16
C TYR A 370 15.24 11.87 18.12
N SER A 371 16.25 12.27 17.37
CA SER A 371 17.52 11.52 17.27
C SER A 371 18.43 11.71 18.50
N ASP A 372 18.18 12.73 19.30
CA ASP A 372 18.99 13.11 20.45
C ASP A 372 18.12 13.50 21.64
N TYR A 373 18.41 12.88 22.78
CA TYR A 373 17.71 13.12 24.05
C TYR A 373 17.87 14.56 24.57
N ALA A 374 19.04 15.17 24.41
CA ALA A 374 19.28 16.54 24.90
C ALA A 374 18.42 17.54 24.14
N HIS A 375 18.31 17.37 22.82
CA HIS A 375 17.43 18.17 21.98
C HIS A 375 15.95 17.97 22.33
N PHE A 376 15.53 16.72 22.54
CA PHE A 376 14.18 16.41 23.01
C PHE A 376 13.86 17.08 24.35
N SER A 377 14.71 16.89 25.36
CA SER A 377 14.50 17.41 26.71
C SER A 377 14.42 18.94 26.73
N LYS A 378 15.29 19.62 25.97
CA LYS A 378 15.28 21.09 25.81
C LYS A 378 13.99 21.56 25.15
N SER A 379 13.55 20.90 24.08
CA SER A 379 12.33 21.25 23.35
C SER A 379 11.09 21.01 24.23
N PHE A 380 11.06 19.92 24.97
CA PHE A 380 9.98 19.57 25.88
C PHE A 380 9.85 20.59 27.03
N LYS A 381 10.97 20.94 27.68
CA LYS A 381 10.98 21.96 28.74
C LYS A 381 10.57 23.33 28.22
N LYS A 382 11.02 23.71 27.02
CA LYS A 382 10.62 24.98 26.39
C LYS A 382 9.10 25.06 26.17
N GLN A 383 8.45 23.95 25.79
CA GLN A 383 7.01 23.92 25.49
C GLN A 383 6.13 23.73 26.73
N THR A 384 6.59 22.96 27.73
CA THR A 384 5.75 22.57 28.89
C THR A 384 6.10 23.32 30.17
N GLY A 385 7.28 23.96 30.21
CA GLY A 385 7.84 24.56 31.41
C GLY A 385 8.56 23.55 32.33
N LEU A 386 8.37 22.25 32.11
CA LEU A 386 8.91 21.16 32.93
C LEU A 386 9.83 20.25 32.09
N SER A 387 10.85 19.66 32.73
CA SER A 387 11.58 18.57 32.07
C SER A 387 10.67 17.34 31.88
N PRO A 388 10.97 16.43 30.95
CA PRO A 388 10.20 15.19 30.78
C PRO A 388 10.06 14.36 32.06
N LYS A 389 11.11 14.38 32.93
CA LYS A 389 11.11 13.68 34.21
C LYS A 389 10.15 14.33 35.21
N GLU A 390 10.25 15.64 35.38
CA GLU A 390 9.38 16.42 36.27
C GLU A 390 7.91 16.32 35.81
N TYR A 391 7.68 16.31 34.48
CA TYR A 391 6.35 16.15 33.89
C TYR A 391 5.76 14.78 34.25
N ARG A 392 6.50 13.70 34.08
CA ARG A 392 6.08 12.33 34.45
C ARG A 392 5.76 12.20 35.95
N GLU A 393 6.62 12.75 36.80
CA GLU A 393 6.43 12.70 38.26
C GLU A 393 5.17 13.46 38.69
N LYS A 394 4.83 14.54 38.01
CA LYS A 394 3.65 15.37 38.30
C LYS A 394 2.34 14.78 37.75
N THR A 395 2.40 13.99 36.68
CA THR A 395 1.20 13.47 35.97
C THR A 395 0.90 12.00 36.27
N LYS A 396 1.79 11.28 36.98
CA LYS A 396 1.46 9.93 37.48
C LYS A 396 0.31 10.02 38.48
N PRO A 397 -0.79 9.27 38.28
CA PRO A 397 -1.77 9.09 39.34
C PRO A 397 -1.10 8.40 40.55
N LEU A 398 -1.42 8.88 41.77
CA LEU A 398 -1.01 8.31 43.05
C LEU A 398 -1.43 6.84 43.18
#